data_8391a207d2d95c76fd94ff6cc1477ccf
#
_entry.id   8391a207d2d95c76fd94ff6cc1477ccf
#
_cell.length_a   1.000
_cell.length_b   1.000
_cell.length_c   1.000
_cell.angle_alpha   90.00
_cell.angle_beta   90.00
_cell.angle_gamma   90.00
#
_symmetry.space_group_name_H-M   'P 1'
#
loop_
_entity.id
_entity.type
_entity.pdbx_description
1 polymer ?
#
loop_
_entity_poly.entity_id
_entity_poly.type
_entity_poly.pdbx_seq_one_letter_code
_entity_poly.pdbx_strand_id
1 'polypeptide(L)'
;MRVLALDYGSARCGCAVSDPTGVLATPLDPVLAPAGKRGMGQILALVRELGVERVIVGLPLSLDGGDSDQTREAREFARVLERRLKDVPVELYDERFTTRMAQRDAGARTSEDSRAAAHLLSGWLDRHAHA
;
A
#
# COMPACT_ATOMS: atom_id res chain seq x y z
N MET A 1 8.64 -8.02 11.27
CA MET A 1 8.88 -7.65 9.86
C MET A 1 8.16 -6.35 9.52
N ARG A 2 8.85 -5.43 8.91
CA ARG A 2 8.28 -4.14 8.56
C ARG A 2 7.74 -4.18 7.12
N VAL A 3 6.46 -3.86 6.97
CA VAL A 3 5.74 -3.95 5.71
C VAL A 3 5.22 -2.56 5.33
N LEU A 4 5.41 -2.17 4.07
CA LEU A 4 4.87 -0.93 3.53
C LEU A 4 3.67 -1.27 2.65
N ALA A 5 2.54 -0.64 2.92
CA ALA A 5 1.34 -0.78 2.09
C ALA A 5 1.15 0.46 1.24
N LEU A 6 0.83 0.24 -0.03
CA LEU A 6 0.61 1.31 -1.00
C LEU A 6 -0.79 1.15 -1.60
N ASP A 7 -1.62 2.15 -1.39
CA ASP A 7 -2.94 2.22 -2.02
C ASP A 7 -2.79 3.09 -3.26
N TYR A 8 -2.52 2.45 -4.38
CA TYR A 8 -2.14 3.14 -5.61
C TYR A 8 -3.29 3.95 -6.20
N GLY A 9 -3.02 5.21 -6.49
CA GLY A 9 -3.86 6.07 -7.33
C GLY A 9 -2.95 6.85 -8.25
N SER A 10 -3.42 7.18 -9.45
CA SER A 10 -2.57 7.88 -10.44
C SER A 10 -2.16 9.27 -9.96
N ALA A 11 -3.04 9.97 -9.27
CA ALA A 11 -2.76 11.31 -8.76
C ALA A 11 -2.01 11.27 -7.43
N ARG A 12 -2.36 10.31 -6.57
CA ARG A 12 -1.72 10.18 -5.26
C ARG A 12 -1.83 8.75 -4.77
N CYS A 13 -0.81 8.32 -4.04
CA CYS A 13 -0.71 6.99 -3.48
C CYS A 13 -0.73 7.10 -1.96
N GLY A 14 -1.71 6.47 -1.33
CA GLY A 14 -1.74 6.38 0.11
C GLY A 14 -0.68 5.42 0.60
N CYS A 15 -0.05 5.72 1.72
CA CYS A 15 1.05 4.92 2.26
C CYS A 15 0.83 4.64 3.74
N ALA A 16 1.17 3.43 4.15
CA ALA A 16 1.18 3.07 5.56
C ALA A 16 2.28 2.06 5.81
N VAL A 17 2.84 2.07 7.01
CA VAL A 17 3.93 1.17 7.36
C VAL A 17 3.61 0.46 8.67
N SER A 18 3.98 -0.82 8.77
CA SER A 18 3.86 -1.54 10.03
C SER A 18 5.03 -1.20 10.95
N ASP A 19 4.80 -1.35 12.25
CA ASP A 19 5.90 -1.28 13.22
C ASP A 19 6.83 -2.48 13.04
N PRO A 20 8.02 -2.48 13.63
CA PRO A 20 8.95 -3.60 13.47
C PRO A 20 8.40 -4.96 13.91
N THR A 21 7.43 -4.97 14.83
CA THR A 21 6.81 -6.22 15.29
C THR A 21 5.74 -6.73 14.34
N GLY A 22 5.29 -5.90 13.39
CA GLY A 22 4.26 -6.29 12.43
C GLY A 22 2.85 -6.30 13.00
N VAL A 23 2.57 -5.51 14.03
CA VAL A 23 1.27 -5.49 14.70
C VAL A 23 0.45 -4.26 14.34
N LEU A 24 1.06 -3.09 14.35
CA LEU A 24 0.36 -1.83 14.12
C LEU A 24 0.65 -1.26 12.73
N ALA A 25 -0.38 -0.72 12.09
CA ALA A 25 -0.27 -0.05 10.81
C ALA A 25 -0.38 1.46 11.04
N THR A 26 0.64 2.22 10.63
CA THR A 26 0.69 3.66 10.80
C THR A 26 0.59 4.35 9.44
N PRO A 27 -0.41 5.21 9.23
CA PRO A 27 -0.49 5.95 7.97
C PRO A 27 0.63 6.97 7.85
N LEU A 28 1.12 7.15 6.63
CA LEU A 28 2.18 8.10 6.29
C LEU A 28 1.62 9.16 5.34
N ASP A 29 2.41 10.18 5.04
CA ASP A 29 2.02 11.16 4.04
C ASP A 29 1.87 10.49 2.67
N PRO A 30 0.85 10.85 1.89
CA PRO A 30 0.68 10.25 0.57
C PRO A 30 1.79 10.72 -0.38
N VAL A 31 2.10 9.88 -1.37
CA VAL A 31 3.04 10.21 -2.43
C VAL A 31 2.26 10.69 -3.64
N LEU A 32 2.62 11.85 -4.17
CA LEU A 32 1.96 12.39 -5.36
C LEU A 32 2.54 11.78 -6.61
N ALA A 33 1.68 11.47 -7.59
CA ALA A 33 2.06 10.90 -8.88
C ALA A 33 3.07 9.75 -8.72
N PRO A 34 2.66 8.64 -8.06
CA PRO A 34 3.61 7.59 -7.67
C PRO A 34 4.32 6.91 -8.84
N ALA A 35 3.69 6.87 -10.03
CA ALA A 35 4.31 6.26 -11.20
C ALA A 35 5.31 7.18 -11.87
N GLY A 36 5.32 8.47 -11.51
CA GLY A 36 6.29 9.41 -12.03
C GLY A 36 7.65 9.24 -11.39
N LYS A 37 8.66 9.84 -12.00
CA LYS A 37 10.04 9.71 -11.54
C LYS A 37 10.23 10.15 -10.09
N ARG A 38 9.65 11.29 -9.74
CA ARG A 38 9.79 11.84 -8.38
C ARG A 38 9.03 11.00 -7.36
N GLY A 39 7.79 10.62 -7.68
CA GLY A 39 6.98 9.81 -6.77
C GLY A 39 7.58 8.43 -6.56
N MET A 40 8.05 7.80 -7.62
CA MET A 40 8.72 6.50 -7.50
C MET A 40 9.97 6.64 -6.62
N GLY A 41 10.75 7.71 -6.82
CA GLY A 41 11.94 7.95 -5.99
C GLY A 41 11.60 8.11 -4.51
N GLN A 42 10.48 8.77 -4.20
CA GLN A 42 10.04 8.93 -2.82
C GLN A 42 9.68 7.58 -2.19
N ILE A 43 9.01 6.71 -2.94
CA ILE A 43 8.65 5.38 -2.44
C ILE A 43 9.89 4.53 -2.20
N LEU A 44 10.85 4.56 -3.13
CA LEU A 44 12.10 3.83 -2.97
C LEU A 44 12.87 4.33 -1.74
N ALA A 45 12.85 5.64 -1.49
CA ALA A 45 13.48 6.23 -0.31
C ALA A 45 12.80 5.76 0.98
N LEU A 46 11.46 5.69 0.99
CA LEU A 46 10.73 5.20 2.16
C LEU A 46 11.14 3.76 2.50
N VAL A 47 11.20 2.90 1.49
CA VAL A 47 11.59 1.51 1.68
C VAL A 47 12.96 1.41 2.33
N ARG A 48 13.92 2.20 1.83
CA ARG A 48 15.28 2.18 2.34
C ARG A 48 15.37 2.78 3.75
N GLU A 49 14.76 3.95 3.95
CA GLU A 49 14.88 4.68 5.21
C GLU A 49 14.15 4.00 6.36
N LEU A 50 13.03 3.36 6.09
CA LEU A 50 12.25 2.69 7.12
C LEU A 50 12.63 1.23 7.31
N GLY A 51 13.56 0.72 6.53
CA GLY A 51 13.97 -0.67 6.63
C GLY A 51 12.86 -1.63 6.27
N VAL A 52 12.08 -1.30 5.26
CA VAL A 52 10.93 -2.11 4.83
C VAL A 52 11.42 -3.43 4.23
N GLU A 53 10.81 -4.51 4.65
CA GLU A 53 11.18 -5.86 4.21
C GLU A 53 10.21 -6.46 3.19
N ARG A 54 9.04 -5.87 3.06
CA ARG A 54 8.02 -6.30 2.10
C ARG A 54 7.12 -5.12 1.74
N VAL A 55 6.71 -5.05 0.47
CA VAL A 55 5.77 -4.03 0.01
C VAL A 55 4.50 -4.72 -0.47
N ILE A 56 3.35 -4.23 -0.05
CA ILE A 56 2.07 -4.69 -0.60
C ILE A 56 1.42 -3.54 -1.35
N VAL A 57 0.87 -3.84 -2.53
CA VAL A 57 0.17 -2.86 -3.36
C VAL A 57 -1.29 -3.28 -3.44
N GLY A 58 -2.19 -2.41 -3.02
CA GLY A 58 -3.61 -2.66 -3.07
C GLY A 58 -4.10 -2.76 -4.52
N LEU A 59 -4.84 -3.79 -4.81
CA LEU A 59 -5.38 -4.04 -6.14
C LEU A 59 -6.88 -3.74 -6.14
N PRO A 60 -7.32 -2.64 -6.78
CA PRO A 60 -8.72 -2.23 -6.76
C PRO A 60 -9.55 -3.04 -7.75
N LEU A 61 -9.88 -4.29 -7.40
CA LEU A 61 -10.73 -5.12 -8.23
C LEU A 61 -12.19 -4.71 -8.07
N SER A 62 -12.96 -4.84 -9.15
CA SER A 62 -14.40 -4.65 -9.06
C SER A 62 -15.05 -5.80 -8.29
N LEU A 63 -16.32 -5.63 -7.89
CA LEU A 63 -17.00 -6.65 -7.09
C LEU A 63 -17.07 -8.02 -7.79
N ASP A 64 -17.07 -8.03 -9.12
CA ASP A 64 -17.08 -9.28 -9.89
C ASP A 64 -15.67 -9.84 -10.14
N GLY A 65 -14.65 -9.17 -9.61
CA GLY A 65 -13.27 -9.60 -9.80
C GLY A 65 -12.64 -9.15 -11.11
N GLY A 66 -13.36 -8.33 -11.91
CA GLY A 66 -12.86 -7.86 -13.19
C GLY A 66 -11.82 -6.76 -13.07
N ASP A 67 -10.96 -6.66 -14.06
CA ASP A 67 -9.94 -5.61 -14.12
C ASP A 67 -10.54 -4.32 -14.71
N SER A 68 -10.25 -3.21 -14.05
CA SER A 68 -10.51 -1.86 -14.56
C SER A 68 -9.20 -1.26 -15.04
N ASP A 69 -9.28 -0.02 -15.58
CA ASP A 69 -8.07 0.71 -15.93
C ASP A 69 -7.19 0.95 -14.72
N GLN A 70 -7.81 1.27 -13.57
CA GLN A 70 -7.07 1.46 -12.33
C GLN A 70 -6.39 0.17 -11.88
N THR A 71 -7.03 -0.96 -12.06
CA THR A 71 -6.45 -2.27 -11.72
C THR A 71 -5.19 -2.52 -12.55
N ARG A 72 -5.28 -2.26 -13.87
CA ARG A 72 -4.13 -2.45 -14.75
C ARG A 72 -2.98 -1.51 -14.40
N GLU A 73 -3.29 -0.26 -14.07
CA GLU A 73 -2.27 0.71 -13.66
C GLU A 73 -1.59 0.26 -12.36
N ALA A 74 -2.36 -0.24 -11.40
CA ALA A 74 -1.79 -0.72 -10.14
C ALA A 74 -0.88 -1.92 -10.36
N ARG A 75 -1.27 -2.85 -11.24
CA ARG A 75 -0.43 -4.01 -11.58
C ARG A 75 0.88 -3.56 -12.23
N GLU A 76 0.81 -2.62 -13.17
CA GLU A 76 2.00 -2.11 -13.85
C GLU A 76 2.92 -1.38 -12.88
N PHE A 77 2.34 -0.56 -12.01
CA PHE A 77 3.09 0.13 -10.96
C PHE A 77 3.84 -0.88 -10.07
N ALA A 78 3.14 -1.92 -9.62
CA ALA A 78 3.74 -2.96 -8.79
C ALA A 78 4.88 -3.68 -9.53
N ARG A 79 4.70 -3.91 -10.82
CA ARG A 79 5.72 -4.57 -11.63
C ARG A 79 6.99 -3.73 -11.75
N VAL A 80 6.83 -2.42 -11.98
CA VAL A 80 7.97 -1.50 -12.03
C VAL A 80 8.66 -1.43 -10.67
N LEU A 81 7.87 -1.33 -9.60
CA LEU A 81 8.41 -1.27 -8.25
C LEU A 81 9.20 -2.52 -7.91
N GLU A 82 8.69 -3.69 -8.27
CA GLU A 82 9.38 -4.96 -8.05
C GLU A 82 10.74 -4.99 -8.73
N ARG A 83 10.81 -4.47 -9.96
CA ARG A 83 12.09 -4.41 -10.67
C ARG A 83 13.07 -3.45 -10.01
N ARG A 84 12.56 -2.36 -9.40
CA ARG A 84 13.41 -1.36 -8.75
C ARG A 84 13.86 -1.80 -7.35
N LEU A 85 13.07 -2.63 -6.68
CA LEU A 85 13.34 -3.11 -5.32
C LEU A 85 13.84 -4.56 -5.35
N LYS A 86 15.02 -4.78 -5.83
CA LYS A 86 15.52 -6.13 -6.11
C LYS A 86 15.50 -7.09 -4.92
N ASP A 87 15.71 -6.56 -3.71
CA ASP A 87 15.81 -7.39 -2.50
C ASP A 87 14.57 -7.37 -1.63
N VAL A 88 13.55 -6.61 -2.02
CA VAL A 88 12.31 -6.48 -1.25
C VAL A 88 11.17 -7.00 -2.10
N PRO A 89 10.48 -8.05 -1.65
CA PRO A 89 9.34 -8.58 -2.42
C PRO A 89 8.19 -7.59 -2.47
N VAL A 90 7.52 -7.54 -3.62
CA VAL A 90 6.35 -6.72 -3.85
C VAL A 90 5.18 -7.65 -4.15
N GLU A 91 4.10 -7.49 -3.40
CA GLU A 91 2.94 -8.37 -3.48
C GLU A 91 1.70 -7.55 -3.78
N LEU A 92 0.85 -8.06 -4.66
CA LEU A 92 -0.47 -7.47 -4.89
C LEU A 92 -1.44 -8.00 -3.85
N TYR A 93 -2.28 -7.13 -3.32
CA TYR A 93 -3.27 -7.50 -2.31
C TYR A 93 -4.64 -7.00 -2.73
N ASP A 94 -5.62 -7.88 -2.73
CA ASP A 94 -6.98 -7.57 -3.17
C ASP A 94 -7.67 -6.67 -2.13
N GLU A 95 -8.01 -5.44 -2.54
CA GLU A 95 -8.67 -4.48 -1.66
C GLU A 95 -10.05 -4.93 -1.20
N ARG A 96 -10.67 -5.90 -1.86
CA ARG A 96 -11.96 -6.44 -1.39
C ARG A 96 -11.85 -7.09 -0.02
N PHE A 97 -10.63 -7.45 0.39
CA PHE A 97 -10.38 -8.00 1.73
C PHE A 97 -10.29 -6.92 2.81
N THR A 98 -10.24 -5.64 2.41
CA THR A 98 -10.26 -4.54 3.37
C THR A 98 -11.69 -4.33 3.86
N THR A 99 -11.86 -4.27 5.16
CA THR A 99 -13.20 -4.07 5.73
C THR A 99 -13.61 -2.61 5.62
N ARG A 100 -14.92 -2.35 5.56
CA ARG A 100 -15.47 -1.00 5.49
C ARG A 100 -15.27 -0.18 6.76
N MET A 101 -14.66 -0.75 7.77
CA MET A 101 -14.39 -0.04 9.02
C MET A 101 -13.45 1.14 8.81
N ALA A 102 -12.73 1.16 7.70
CA ALA A 102 -11.90 2.28 7.30
C ALA A 102 -12.65 3.61 7.31
N GLN A 103 -13.93 3.60 6.97
CA GLN A 103 -14.70 4.83 6.84
C GLN A 103 -15.14 5.43 8.17
N ARG A 104 -15.00 4.70 9.26
CA ARG A 104 -15.44 5.17 10.58
C ARG A 104 -14.41 6.00 11.32
N ASP A 105 -13.17 5.99 10.85
CA ASP A 105 -12.09 6.77 11.47
C ASP A 105 -11.95 8.14 10.84
N ALA A 106 -13.08 8.73 10.49
CA ALA A 106 -13.15 9.99 9.76
C ALA A 106 -12.70 11.22 10.58
N GLY A 107 -12.20 11.01 11.77
CA GLY A 107 -11.65 12.11 12.57
C GLY A 107 -10.13 12.17 12.59
N ALA A 108 -9.47 11.24 11.94
CA ALA A 108 -8.02 11.18 11.96
C ALA A 108 -7.39 12.31 11.13
N ARG A 109 -6.24 12.79 11.57
CA ARG A 109 -5.53 13.91 10.91
C ARG A 109 -4.80 13.53 9.64
N THR A 110 -4.73 12.23 9.34
CA THR A 110 -4.07 11.74 8.14
C THR A 110 -5.00 11.78 6.94
N SER A 111 -4.44 11.80 5.75
CA SER A 111 -5.22 11.83 4.53
C SER A 111 -6.06 10.56 4.40
N GLU A 112 -7.20 10.68 3.68
CA GLU A 112 -8.08 9.56 3.42
C GLU A 112 -7.34 8.43 2.68
N ASP A 113 -6.46 8.79 1.74
CA ASP A 113 -5.67 7.82 0.99
C ASP A 113 -4.78 6.98 1.89
N SER A 114 -4.11 7.62 2.85
CA SER A 114 -3.21 6.92 3.75
C SER A 114 -3.96 6.11 4.80
N ARG A 115 -5.17 6.54 5.19
CA ARG A 115 -6.02 5.73 6.06
C ARG A 115 -6.45 4.46 5.34
N ALA A 116 -6.79 4.56 4.05
CA ALA A 116 -7.10 3.38 3.24
C ALA A 116 -5.91 2.43 3.18
N ALA A 117 -4.71 2.96 3.02
CA ALA A 117 -3.49 2.15 3.02
C ALA A 117 -3.26 1.49 4.38
N ALA A 118 -3.54 2.19 5.48
CA ALA A 118 -3.41 1.63 6.82
C ALA A 118 -4.39 0.47 7.05
N HIS A 119 -5.61 0.59 6.54
CA HIS A 119 -6.59 -0.48 6.64
C HIS A 119 -6.22 -1.68 5.77
N LEU A 120 -5.70 -1.42 4.59
CA LEU A 120 -5.17 -2.45 3.71
C LEU A 120 -4.07 -3.23 4.43
N LEU A 121 -3.16 -2.52 5.05
CA LEU A 121 -2.06 -3.12 5.78
C LEU A 121 -2.54 -3.91 6.99
N SER A 122 -3.48 -3.37 7.76
CA SER A 122 -4.04 -4.07 8.91
C SER A 122 -4.67 -5.39 8.50
N GLY A 123 -5.41 -5.39 7.39
CA GLY A 123 -6.01 -6.62 6.87
C GLY A 123 -4.95 -7.65 6.47
N TRP A 124 -3.89 -7.19 5.83
CA TRP A 124 -2.80 -8.07 5.44
C TRP A 124 -2.09 -8.65 6.67
N LEU A 125 -1.79 -7.81 7.66
CA LEU A 125 -1.14 -8.25 8.89
C LEU A 125 -1.99 -9.29 9.63
N ASP A 126 -3.30 -9.07 9.72
CA ASP A 126 -4.20 -10.01 10.39
C ASP A 126 -4.18 -11.38 9.72
N ARG A 127 -4.12 -11.41 8.39
CA ARG A 127 -4.11 -12.66 7.64
C ARG A 127 -2.79 -13.41 7.77
N HIS A 128 -1.70 -12.70 7.98
CA HIS A 128 -0.36 -13.28 7.98
C HIS A 128 0.21 -13.48 9.40
N ALA A 129 -0.40 -12.85 10.41
CA ALA A 129 0.05 -12.97 11.79
C ALA A 129 -0.17 -14.37 12.36
N HIS A 130 -1.09 -15.12 11.77
CA HIS A 130 -1.46 -16.47 12.26
C HIS A 130 -0.96 -17.56 11.31
N ALA A 131 -0.09 -17.21 10.39
CA ALA A 131 0.47 -18.17 9.44
C ALA A 131 1.56 -19.01 10.06
#